data_38f35211a1d9cc322e78ff26fae21c9e
#
_entry.id   38f35211a1d9cc322e78ff26fae21c9e
#
_cell.length_a   1.000
_cell.length_b   1.000
_cell.length_c   1.000
_cell.angle_alpha   90.00
_cell.angle_beta   90.00
_cell.angle_gamma   90.00
#
_symmetry.space_group_name_H-M   'P 1'
#
loop_
_entity.id
_entity.type
_entity.pdbx_description
1 polymer ?
#
loop_
_entity_poly.entity_id
_entity_poly.type
_entity_poly.pdbx_seq_one_letter_code
_entity_poly.pdbx_strand_id
1 'polypeptide(L)'
;VEWSSWLSDVYQGRDYQSTVIGFDISSLSPATWYKRYYTDSSNDFTNFSDASYDEVYGKALATIDHDEKHQLYGELQQILTDQAASVFIEDPADFIAVSNKYTGYQSYPVSAIDLSLVKPVQ
;
A
#
# COMPACT_ATOMS: atom_id res chain seq x y z
N VAL A 1 6.59 -1.65 -19.32
CA VAL A 1 7.54 -2.80 -19.21
C VAL A 1 6.78 -4.05 -18.80
N GLU A 2 7.32 -5.19 -19.12
CA GLU A 2 6.78 -6.47 -18.74
C GLU A 2 7.00 -6.69 -17.23
N TRP A 3 6.05 -7.39 -16.55
CA TRP A 3 6.04 -7.48 -15.09
C TRP A 3 7.30 -8.10 -14.49
N SER A 4 7.82 -9.16 -15.11
CA SER A 4 9.06 -9.79 -14.63
C SER A 4 10.27 -8.86 -14.72
N SER A 5 10.35 -8.05 -15.78
CA SER A 5 11.40 -7.03 -15.94
C SER A 5 11.24 -5.91 -14.92
N TRP A 6 9.99 -5.50 -14.63
CA TRP A 6 9.75 -4.51 -13.57
C TRP A 6 10.22 -5.02 -12.21
N LEU A 7 9.94 -6.28 -11.88
CA LEU A 7 10.38 -6.90 -10.63
C LEU A 7 11.90 -6.98 -10.52
N SER A 8 12.61 -7.36 -11.59
CA SER A 8 14.07 -7.49 -11.57
C SER A 8 14.77 -6.13 -11.56
N ASP A 9 14.36 -5.23 -12.43
CA ASP A 9 15.12 -4.02 -12.72
C ASP A 9 14.71 -2.88 -11.77
N VAL A 10 13.39 -2.70 -11.57
CA VAL A 10 12.87 -1.61 -10.74
C VAL A 10 12.83 -2.03 -9.27
N TYR A 11 12.09 -3.09 -8.94
CA TYR A 11 11.83 -3.45 -7.54
C TYR A 11 13.08 -3.99 -6.83
N GLN A 12 13.81 -4.90 -7.47
CA GLN A 12 15.01 -5.51 -6.89
C GLN A 12 16.29 -4.72 -7.23
N GLY A 13 16.44 -4.36 -8.50
CA GLY A 13 17.63 -3.70 -9.00
C GLY A 13 17.71 -2.21 -8.71
N ARG A 14 16.54 -1.55 -8.50
CA ARG A 14 16.43 -0.09 -8.31
C ARG A 14 17.07 0.70 -9.46
N ASP A 15 17.16 0.08 -10.65
CA ASP A 15 17.73 0.67 -11.86
C ASP A 15 16.66 1.37 -12.67
N TYR A 16 16.25 2.56 -12.23
CA TYR A 16 15.23 3.36 -12.90
C TYR A 16 15.39 4.85 -12.57
N GLN A 17 14.90 5.71 -13.43
CA GLN A 17 14.79 7.16 -13.19
C GLN A 17 13.44 7.52 -12.58
N SER A 18 12.39 6.91 -13.09
CA SER A 18 11.02 7.05 -12.56
C SER A 18 10.19 5.82 -12.89
N THR A 19 9.23 5.51 -12.06
CA THR A 19 8.27 4.42 -12.27
C THR A 19 6.88 4.84 -11.78
N VAL A 20 5.85 4.25 -12.38
CA VAL A 20 4.45 4.37 -11.91
C VAL A 20 3.93 2.98 -11.66
N ILE A 21 3.34 2.77 -10.50
CA ILE A 21 2.79 1.47 -10.09
C ILE A 21 1.61 1.67 -9.14
N GLY A 22 0.61 0.79 -9.23
CA GLY A 22 -0.42 0.65 -8.23
C GLY A 22 -0.03 -0.37 -7.16
N PHE A 23 -0.50 -0.17 -5.95
CA PHE A 23 -0.32 -1.11 -4.86
C PHE A 23 -1.64 -1.43 -4.19
N ASP A 24 -1.89 -2.71 -4.01
CA ASP A 24 -2.95 -3.19 -3.14
C ASP A 24 -2.43 -3.34 -1.72
N ILE A 25 -3.26 -2.93 -0.75
CA ILE A 25 -2.98 -3.16 0.66
C ILE A 25 -3.69 -4.43 1.06
N SER A 26 -2.93 -5.49 1.30
CA SER A 26 -3.46 -6.79 1.73
C SER A 26 -3.94 -6.80 3.19
N SER A 27 -3.60 -5.77 3.97
CA SER A 27 -4.02 -5.61 5.36
C SER A 27 -4.54 -4.20 5.60
N LEU A 28 -5.47 -4.05 6.54
CA LEU A 28 -5.99 -2.75 6.94
C LEU A 28 -5.03 -1.96 7.85
N SER A 29 -3.78 -2.41 7.97
CA SER A 29 -2.78 -1.73 8.79
C SER A 29 -1.99 -0.70 7.99
N PRO A 30 -2.07 0.59 8.31
CA PRO A 30 -1.24 1.61 7.67
C PRO A 30 0.26 1.35 7.80
N ALA A 31 0.69 0.71 8.88
CA ALA A 31 2.10 0.37 9.11
C ALA A 31 2.73 -0.42 7.96
N THR A 32 1.96 -1.32 7.33
CA THR A 32 2.43 -2.10 6.19
C THR A 32 2.73 -1.23 4.97
N TRP A 33 1.94 -0.18 4.77
CA TRP A 33 2.15 0.80 3.72
C TRP A 33 3.39 1.65 3.99
N TYR A 34 3.48 2.26 5.17
CA TYR A 34 4.59 3.15 5.55
C TYR A 34 5.93 2.44 5.62
N LYS A 35 5.96 1.14 5.86
CA LYS A 35 7.18 0.33 5.81
C LYS A 35 7.94 0.44 4.47
N ARG A 36 7.26 0.80 3.38
CA ARG A 36 7.89 0.95 2.05
C ARG A 36 8.88 2.09 1.97
N TYR A 37 8.78 3.06 2.87
CA TYR A 37 9.63 4.24 2.93
C TYR A 37 10.61 4.19 4.11
N TYR A 38 10.57 3.13 4.90
CA TYR A 38 11.51 2.92 6.00
C TYR A 38 12.88 2.53 5.45
N THR A 39 13.93 3.22 5.88
CA THR A 39 15.32 2.97 5.45
C THR A 39 15.68 1.50 5.69
N ASP A 40 16.38 0.88 4.76
CA ASP A 40 16.77 -0.53 4.77
C ASP A 40 15.59 -1.53 4.77
N SER A 41 14.37 -1.10 4.53
CA SER A 41 13.26 -2.01 4.36
C SER A 41 13.43 -2.85 3.09
N SER A 42 13.23 -4.16 3.19
CA SER A 42 13.21 -5.03 2.02
C SER A 42 12.10 -4.69 1.03
N ASN A 43 11.11 -3.93 1.46
CA ASN A 43 9.99 -3.47 0.62
C ASN A 43 10.21 -2.08 0.03
N ASP A 44 11.26 -1.39 0.45
CA ASP A 44 11.62 -0.10 -0.15
C ASP A 44 12.27 -0.34 -1.52
N PHE A 45 11.67 0.24 -2.55
CA PHE A 45 12.24 0.31 -3.90
C PHE A 45 12.34 1.78 -4.37
N THR A 46 11.97 2.73 -3.51
CA THR A 46 11.94 4.16 -3.83
C THR A 46 13.31 4.83 -3.67
N ASN A 47 14.25 4.17 -2.99
CA ASN A 47 15.52 4.73 -2.54
C ASN A 47 15.34 5.93 -1.59
N PHE A 48 14.17 6.05 -0.97
CA PHE A 48 13.93 7.06 0.05
C PHE A 48 14.68 6.68 1.34
N SER A 49 15.30 7.65 1.98
CA SER A 49 16.00 7.47 3.25
C SER A 49 15.97 8.78 4.03
N ASP A 50 15.29 8.77 5.16
CA ASP A 50 15.15 9.94 6.04
C ASP A 50 15.10 9.49 7.50
N ALA A 51 16.05 9.95 8.31
CA ALA A 51 16.18 9.54 9.70
C ALA A 51 15.00 10.01 10.57
N SER A 52 14.38 11.14 10.25
CA SER A 52 13.19 11.62 10.96
C SER A 52 11.97 10.77 10.66
N TYR A 53 11.83 10.32 9.41
CA TYR A 53 10.81 9.35 9.01
C TYR A 53 10.97 8.04 9.78
N ASP A 54 12.18 7.51 9.84
CA ASP A 54 12.47 6.24 10.53
C ASP A 54 12.15 6.32 12.02
N GLU A 55 12.49 7.45 12.66
CA GLU A 55 12.17 7.68 14.07
C GLU A 55 10.64 7.71 14.30
N VAL A 56 9.91 8.48 13.51
CA VAL A 56 8.43 8.59 13.62
C VAL A 56 7.76 7.25 13.32
N TYR A 57 8.22 6.52 12.31
CA TYR A 57 7.71 5.19 12.00
C TYR A 57 7.93 4.21 13.16
N GLY A 58 9.12 4.23 13.78
CA GLY A 58 9.42 3.42 14.95
C GLY A 58 8.49 3.73 16.13
N LYS A 59 8.20 5.01 16.40
CA LYS A 59 7.22 5.43 17.42
C LYS A 59 5.81 4.94 17.09
N ALA A 60 5.37 5.06 15.83
CA ALA A 60 4.05 4.60 15.39
C ALA A 60 3.86 3.08 15.55
N LEU A 61 4.93 2.31 15.42
CA LEU A 61 4.90 0.87 15.68
C LEU A 61 4.83 0.54 17.18
N ALA A 62 5.47 1.34 18.02
CA ALA A 62 5.59 1.08 19.46
C ALA A 62 4.36 1.52 20.25
N THR A 63 3.66 2.58 19.83
CA THR A 63 2.48 3.07 20.55
C THR A 63 1.24 2.19 20.32
N ILE A 64 0.46 1.99 21.38
CA ILE A 64 -0.85 1.33 21.32
C ILE A 64 -2.00 2.35 21.40
N ASP A 65 -1.72 3.59 21.74
CA ASP A 65 -2.71 4.66 21.77
C ASP A 65 -3.16 5.03 20.37
N HIS A 66 -4.46 5.05 20.14
CA HIS A 66 -5.03 5.29 18.81
C HIS A 66 -4.85 6.74 18.33
N ASP A 67 -5.01 7.70 19.24
CA ASP A 67 -4.93 9.11 18.88
C ASP A 67 -3.48 9.50 18.59
N GLU A 68 -2.54 9.04 19.43
CA GLU A 68 -1.11 9.22 19.19
C GLU A 68 -0.68 8.54 17.87
N LYS A 69 -1.13 7.32 17.62
CA LYS A 69 -0.82 6.59 16.38
C LYS A 69 -1.35 7.34 15.14
N HIS A 70 -2.55 7.89 15.22
CA HIS A 70 -3.13 8.68 14.14
C HIS A 70 -2.29 9.94 13.85
N GLN A 71 -1.82 10.63 14.89
CA GLN A 71 -0.94 11.80 14.76
C GLN A 71 0.40 11.42 14.11
N LEU A 72 1.02 10.32 14.57
CA LEU A 72 2.29 9.84 14.00
C LEU A 72 2.16 9.44 12.52
N TYR A 73 1.06 8.81 12.12
CA TYR A 73 0.81 8.54 10.70
C TYR A 73 0.60 9.81 9.88
N GLY A 74 -0.05 10.84 10.45
CA GLY A 74 -0.15 12.15 9.82
C GLY A 74 1.22 12.81 9.62
N GLU A 75 2.10 12.70 10.61
CA GLU A 75 3.48 13.20 10.53
C GLU A 75 4.29 12.47 9.45
N LEU A 76 4.17 11.14 9.34
CA LEU A 76 4.80 10.37 8.26
C LEU A 76 4.33 10.85 6.88
N GLN A 77 3.03 11.10 6.69
CA GLN A 77 2.49 11.63 5.44
C GLN A 77 3.09 13.00 5.11
N GLN A 78 3.21 13.85 6.12
CA GLN A 78 3.79 15.18 5.93
C GLN A 78 5.25 15.09 5.47
N ILE A 79 6.07 14.24 6.12
CA ILE A 79 7.46 14.03 5.74
C ILE A 79 7.57 13.55 4.29
N LEU A 80 6.77 12.54 3.90
CA LEU A 80 6.78 12.02 2.52
C LEU A 80 6.39 13.09 1.49
N THR A 81 5.47 13.96 1.85
CA THR A 81 5.02 15.06 0.99
C THR A 81 6.08 16.13 0.85
N ASP A 82 6.66 16.57 1.97
CA ASP A 82 7.66 17.64 2.01
C ASP A 82 8.97 17.22 1.32
N GLN A 83 9.32 15.95 1.43
CA GLN A 83 10.50 15.37 0.77
C GLN A 83 10.23 14.91 -0.67
N ALA A 84 8.99 15.03 -1.15
CA ALA A 84 8.58 14.56 -2.47
C ALA A 84 9.00 13.10 -2.75
N ALA A 85 8.89 12.24 -1.73
CA ALA A 85 9.30 10.83 -1.79
C ALA A 85 8.55 10.06 -2.89
N SER A 86 7.29 10.41 -3.13
CA SER A 86 6.45 9.86 -4.19
C SER A 86 5.38 10.86 -4.60
N VAL A 87 4.86 10.70 -5.82
CA VAL A 87 3.66 11.39 -6.29
C VAL A 87 2.48 10.46 -6.16
N PHE A 88 1.55 10.76 -5.25
CA PHE A 88 0.30 10.01 -5.08
C PHE A 88 -0.71 10.52 -6.12
N ILE A 89 -0.97 9.72 -7.15
CA ILE A 89 -1.73 10.15 -8.33
C ILE A 89 -3.21 9.94 -8.11
N GLU A 90 -3.60 8.74 -7.68
CA GLU A 90 -5.00 8.36 -7.48
C GLU A 90 -5.14 7.18 -6.52
N ASP A 91 -6.33 7.04 -5.97
CA ASP A 91 -6.80 5.86 -5.24
C ASP A 91 -8.04 5.33 -5.99
N PRO A 92 -7.82 4.46 -7.00
CA PRO A 92 -8.89 4.01 -7.87
C PRO A 92 -9.83 3.04 -7.13
N ALA A 93 -11.12 3.14 -7.41
CA ALA A 93 -12.08 2.16 -6.93
C ALA A 93 -11.89 0.82 -7.65
N ASP A 94 -11.97 -0.27 -6.90
CA ASP A 94 -11.97 -1.61 -7.48
C ASP A 94 -13.26 -1.87 -8.30
N PHE A 95 -13.06 -2.40 -9.50
CA PHE A 95 -14.17 -2.80 -10.36
C PHE A 95 -14.26 -4.32 -10.42
N ILE A 96 -15.41 -4.85 -10.02
CA ILE A 96 -15.68 -6.28 -10.04
C ILE A 96 -16.85 -6.57 -10.98
N ALA A 97 -16.62 -7.41 -11.98
CA ALA A 97 -17.66 -7.87 -12.88
C ALA A 97 -18.19 -9.23 -12.42
N VAL A 98 -19.48 -9.30 -12.10
CA VAL A 98 -20.16 -10.53 -11.73
C VAL A 98 -21.20 -10.87 -12.80
N SER A 99 -21.20 -12.11 -13.28
CA SER A 99 -22.23 -12.57 -14.23
C SER A 99 -23.62 -12.47 -13.60
N ASN A 100 -24.60 -11.99 -14.36
CA ASN A 100 -25.99 -11.90 -13.94
C ASN A 100 -26.66 -13.27 -13.67
N LYS A 101 -25.97 -14.38 -13.97
CA LYS A 101 -26.39 -15.74 -13.61
C LYS A 101 -26.15 -16.07 -12.12
N TYR A 102 -25.44 -15.21 -11.41
CA TYR A 102 -25.11 -15.40 -10.00
C TYR A 102 -25.53 -14.20 -9.17
N THR A 103 -25.80 -14.45 -7.90
CA THR A 103 -26.11 -13.45 -6.88
C THR A 103 -25.39 -13.76 -5.59
N GLY A 104 -25.35 -12.80 -4.65
CA GLY A 104 -24.77 -12.98 -3.32
C GLY A 104 -23.28 -12.64 -3.23
N TYR A 105 -22.64 -12.17 -4.32
CA TYR A 105 -21.27 -11.66 -4.23
C TYR A 105 -21.23 -10.39 -3.38
N GLN A 106 -20.23 -10.32 -2.50
CA GLN A 106 -19.93 -9.14 -1.69
C GLN A 106 -18.49 -8.71 -1.92
N SER A 107 -18.29 -7.40 -2.04
CA SER A 107 -16.95 -6.81 -2.05
C SER A 107 -16.51 -6.53 -0.63
N TYR A 108 -15.25 -6.81 -0.33
CA TYR A 108 -14.63 -6.57 0.96
C TYR A 108 -13.53 -5.51 0.83
N PRO A 109 -13.27 -4.71 1.87
CA PRO A 109 -12.24 -3.66 1.84
C PRO A 109 -10.79 -4.21 1.88
N VAL A 110 -10.62 -5.51 1.80
CA VAL A 110 -9.35 -6.23 1.71
C VAL A 110 -9.40 -7.20 0.55
N SER A 111 -8.26 -7.61 0.02
CA SER A 111 -8.14 -8.58 -1.07
C SER A 111 -8.58 -9.99 -0.63
N ALA A 112 -9.80 -10.09 -0.11
CA ALA A 112 -10.43 -11.34 0.28
C ALA A 112 -11.55 -11.67 -0.69
N ILE A 113 -11.58 -12.91 -1.17
CA ILE A 113 -12.65 -13.44 -2.01
C ILE A 113 -13.42 -14.47 -1.18
N ASP A 114 -14.66 -14.13 -0.79
CA ASP A 114 -15.58 -15.06 -0.15
C ASP A 114 -16.73 -15.38 -1.11
N LEU A 115 -16.75 -16.61 -1.57
CA LEU A 115 -17.76 -17.13 -2.48
C LEU A 115 -18.86 -17.93 -1.77
N SER A 116 -18.86 -18.01 -0.45
CA SER A 116 -19.79 -18.85 0.33
C SER A 116 -21.26 -18.45 0.15
N LEU A 117 -21.53 -17.18 -0.16
CA LEU A 117 -22.87 -16.65 -0.39
C LEU A 117 -23.26 -16.59 -1.86
N VAL A 118 -22.34 -16.88 -2.77
CA VAL A 118 -22.59 -16.83 -4.22
C VAL A 118 -23.40 -18.06 -4.64
N LYS A 119 -24.52 -17.81 -5.30
CA LYS A 119 -25.41 -18.86 -5.79
C LYS A 119 -26.01 -18.50 -7.17
N PRO A 120 -26.39 -19.49 -7.95
CA PRO A 120 -27.10 -19.23 -9.21
C PRO A 120 -28.42 -18.47 -8.97
N VAL A 121 -28.74 -17.57 -9.88
CA VAL A 121 -30.07 -16.96 -9.93
C VAL A 121 -31.04 -18.02 -10.44
N GLN A 122 -32.15 -18.21 -9.74
CA GLN A 122 -33.24 -19.15 -10.12
C GLN A 122 -34.09 -18.58 -11.23
#